data_b99f2904f453cf4f22a26eaafbe04529
#
_entry.id   b99f2904f453cf4f22a26eaafbe04529
#
_cell.length_a   1.000
_cell.length_b   1.000
_cell.length_c   1.000
_cell.angle_alpha   90.00
_cell.angle_beta   90.00
_cell.angle_gamma   90.00
#
_symmetry.space_group_name_H-M   'P 1'
#
loop_
_entity.id
_entity.type
_entity.pdbx_description
1 polymer ?
#
loop_
_entity_poly.entity_id
_entity_poly.type
_entity_poly.pdbx_seq_one_letter_code
_entity_poly.pdbx_strand_id
1 'polypeptide(L)'
;MAENFYEMYLEEMGSITPLTEQEKKVLLNETARGDAGARSRLVEGSLKHVLNLVSGYEGRELPMSDIVQEANTALMLAAIEYDGSEAWDGLVERRVREAVELALEEQKAEAEMEETMAARVNVLQTVSQMMAKELGREAT
;
A
#
# COMPACT_ATOMS: atom_id res chain seq x y z
N MET A 1 9.35 0.81 -15.22
CA MET A 1 8.11 0.20 -14.95
C MET A 1 7.35 0.81 -13.79
N ALA A 2 7.83 0.76 -12.54
CA ALA A 2 7.17 1.48 -11.43
C ALA A 2 7.17 3.00 -11.68
N GLU A 3 8.25 3.54 -12.25
CA GLU A 3 8.35 4.95 -12.60
C GLU A 3 7.33 5.36 -13.65
N ASN A 4 7.13 4.53 -14.69
CA ASN A 4 6.12 4.78 -15.73
C ASN A 4 4.71 4.75 -15.17
N PHE A 5 4.41 3.82 -14.24
CA PHE A 5 3.13 3.77 -13.57
C PHE A 5 2.86 5.07 -12.80
N TYR A 6 3.85 5.54 -12.05
CA TYR A 6 3.73 6.75 -11.24
C TYR A 6 3.51 7.99 -12.11
N GLU A 7 4.27 8.12 -13.19
CA GLU A 7 4.11 9.22 -14.14
C GLU A 7 2.75 9.21 -14.82
N MET A 8 2.28 8.04 -15.26
CA MET A 8 0.96 7.88 -15.85
C MET A 8 -0.14 8.23 -14.84
N TYR A 9 0.04 7.81 -13.59
CA TYR A 9 -0.88 8.10 -12.51
C TYR A 9 -0.97 9.62 -12.24
N LEU A 10 0.17 10.31 -12.24
CA LEU A 10 0.23 11.76 -12.11
C LEU A 10 -0.51 12.48 -13.25
N GLU A 11 -0.36 12.00 -14.47
CA GLU A 11 -1.07 12.55 -15.63
C GLU A 11 -2.58 12.39 -15.50
N GLU A 12 -3.04 11.21 -15.07
CA GLU A 12 -4.46 10.97 -14.83
C GLU A 12 -4.99 11.85 -13.70
N MET A 13 -4.22 12.06 -12.64
CA MET A 13 -4.57 12.94 -11.54
C MET A 13 -4.72 14.38 -12.01
N GLY A 14 -3.91 14.81 -12.98
CA GLY A 14 -3.98 16.16 -13.56
C GLY A 14 -5.28 16.43 -14.30
N SER A 15 -5.99 15.41 -14.76
CA SER A 15 -7.28 15.53 -15.44
C SER A 15 -8.47 15.65 -14.47
N ILE A 16 -8.28 15.35 -13.19
CA ILE A 16 -9.34 15.41 -12.18
C ILE A 16 -9.50 16.87 -11.70
N THR A 17 -10.72 17.36 -11.74
CA THR A 17 -11.03 18.70 -11.25
C THR A 17 -10.90 18.73 -9.72
N PRO A 18 -10.05 19.63 -9.17
CA PRO A 18 -9.92 19.73 -7.71
C PRO A 18 -11.23 20.19 -7.07
N LEU A 19 -11.46 19.77 -5.83
CA LEU A 19 -12.59 20.24 -5.06
C LEU A 19 -12.38 21.68 -4.60
N THR A 20 -13.41 22.51 -4.76
CA THR A 20 -13.42 23.84 -4.11
C THR A 20 -13.67 23.63 -2.61
N GLU A 21 -13.30 24.59 -1.79
CA GLU A 21 -13.55 24.54 -0.34
C GLU A 21 -15.02 24.39 0.00
N GLN A 22 -15.88 25.07 -0.74
CA GLN A 22 -17.32 25.01 -0.54
C GLN A 22 -17.90 23.65 -0.94
N GLU A 23 -17.47 23.13 -2.07
CA GLU A 23 -17.82 21.80 -2.55
C GLU A 23 -17.40 20.74 -1.54
N LYS A 24 -16.19 20.84 -1.02
CA LYS A 24 -15.66 19.94 0.00
C LYS A 24 -16.52 19.92 1.25
N LYS A 25 -16.95 21.08 1.73
CA LYS A 25 -17.83 21.17 2.92
C LYS A 25 -19.16 20.46 2.70
N VAL A 26 -19.76 20.65 1.55
CA VAL A 26 -21.04 19.99 1.21
C VAL A 26 -20.84 18.48 1.14
N LEU A 27 -19.79 18.03 0.47
CA LEU A 27 -19.48 16.60 0.33
C LEU A 27 -19.18 15.94 1.66
N LEU A 28 -18.47 16.63 2.56
CA LEU A 28 -18.18 16.11 3.90
C LEU A 28 -19.47 15.89 4.69
N ASN A 29 -20.41 16.85 4.66
CA ASN A 29 -21.68 16.70 5.33
C ASN A 29 -22.49 15.53 4.78
N GLU A 30 -22.58 15.43 3.46
CA GLU A 30 -23.34 14.37 2.80
C GLU A 30 -22.70 12.99 3.02
N THR A 31 -21.37 12.92 2.94
CA THR A 31 -20.63 11.68 3.21
C THR A 31 -20.82 11.20 4.64
N ALA A 32 -20.81 12.11 5.61
CA ALA A 32 -21.05 11.79 7.01
C ALA A 32 -22.45 11.22 7.23
N ARG A 33 -23.41 11.56 6.36
CA ARG A 33 -24.78 11.05 6.40
C ARG A 33 -24.96 9.74 5.62
N GLY A 34 -23.90 9.25 4.99
CA GLY A 34 -23.92 7.98 4.25
C GLY A 34 -24.27 8.09 2.78
N ASP A 35 -24.19 9.28 2.18
CA ASP A 35 -24.46 9.48 0.76
C ASP A 35 -23.30 8.87 -0.08
N ALA A 36 -23.63 7.86 -0.88
CA ALA A 36 -22.65 7.14 -1.68
C ALA A 36 -22.08 7.98 -2.84
N GLY A 37 -22.90 8.83 -3.45
CA GLY A 37 -22.46 9.72 -4.53
C GLY A 37 -21.48 10.77 -4.03
N ALA A 38 -21.79 11.37 -2.89
CA ALA A 38 -20.92 12.33 -2.23
C ALA A 38 -19.60 11.68 -1.81
N ARG A 39 -19.64 10.48 -1.29
CA ARG A 39 -18.46 9.69 -0.90
C ARG A 39 -17.54 9.48 -2.09
N SER A 40 -18.09 9.03 -3.21
CA SER A 40 -17.30 8.79 -4.43
C SER A 40 -16.62 10.06 -4.93
N ARG A 41 -17.33 11.17 -4.92
CA ARG A 41 -16.77 12.45 -5.34
C ARG A 41 -15.69 12.96 -4.38
N LEU A 42 -15.89 12.77 -3.08
CA LEU A 42 -14.90 13.13 -2.05
C LEU A 42 -13.62 12.31 -2.20
N VAL A 43 -13.75 11.00 -2.42
CA VAL A 43 -12.61 10.12 -2.69
C VAL A 43 -11.85 10.58 -3.93
N GLU A 44 -12.54 10.80 -5.03
CA GLU A 44 -11.93 11.28 -6.28
C GLU A 44 -11.17 12.59 -6.07
N GLY A 45 -11.78 13.54 -5.39
CA GLY A 45 -11.15 14.83 -5.10
C GLY A 45 -9.98 14.77 -4.12
N SER A 46 -9.85 13.67 -3.38
CA SER A 46 -8.78 13.48 -2.40
C SER A 46 -7.61 12.65 -2.92
N LEU A 47 -7.70 12.09 -4.12
CA LEU A 47 -6.65 11.23 -4.70
C LEU A 47 -5.30 11.94 -4.81
N LYS A 48 -5.31 13.19 -5.22
CA LYS A 48 -4.06 13.97 -5.36
C LYS A 48 -3.40 14.21 -4.00
N HIS A 49 -4.18 14.48 -2.98
CA HIS A 49 -3.67 14.65 -1.60
C HIS A 49 -3.03 13.35 -1.11
N VAL A 50 -3.67 12.21 -1.33
CA VAL A 50 -3.13 10.91 -0.97
C VAL A 50 -1.84 10.62 -1.72
N LEU A 51 -1.79 10.93 -3.01
CA LEU A 51 -0.58 10.76 -3.81
C LEU A 51 0.59 11.57 -3.23
N ASN A 52 0.34 12.80 -2.80
CA ASN A 52 1.35 13.63 -2.15
C ASN A 52 1.82 13.03 -0.81
N LEU A 53 0.90 12.44 -0.05
CA LEU A 53 1.25 11.78 1.22
C LEU A 53 2.19 10.59 1.01
N VAL A 54 2.00 9.82 -0.05
CA VAL A 54 2.81 8.62 -0.29
C VAL A 54 4.10 8.88 -1.04
N SER A 55 4.30 10.08 -1.59
CA SER A 55 5.53 10.43 -2.30
C SER A 55 6.78 10.26 -1.42
N GLY A 56 6.65 10.40 -0.10
CA GLY A 56 7.74 10.19 0.85
C GLY A 56 8.19 8.74 1.00
N TYR A 57 7.41 7.79 0.47
CA TYR A 57 7.74 6.37 0.54
C TYR A 57 8.46 5.86 -0.71
N GLU A 58 8.76 6.74 -1.66
CA GLU A 58 9.51 6.38 -2.87
C GLU A 58 10.87 5.80 -2.49
N GLY A 59 11.29 4.74 -3.19
CA GLY A 59 12.56 4.08 -2.92
C GLY A 59 12.54 3.07 -1.77
N ARG A 60 11.38 2.84 -1.18
CA ARG A 60 11.20 1.81 -0.14
C ARG A 60 11.05 0.43 -0.77
N GLU A 61 10.97 -0.59 0.08
CA GLU A 61 10.97 -2.00 -0.29
C GLU A 61 9.81 -2.45 -1.19
N LEU A 62 8.69 -1.71 -1.16
CA LEU A 62 7.56 -1.96 -2.04
C LEU A 62 7.62 -1.08 -3.28
N PRO A 63 7.18 -1.59 -4.46
CA PRO A 63 7.01 -0.74 -5.63
C PRO A 63 6.00 0.38 -5.36
N MET A 64 6.21 1.54 -5.97
CA MET A 64 5.34 2.69 -5.78
C MET A 64 3.88 2.40 -6.17
N SER A 65 3.66 1.55 -7.18
CA SER A 65 2.33 1.12 -7.58
C SER A 65 1.58 0.40 -6.46
N ASP A 66 2.27 -0.44 -5.69
CA ASP A 66 1.68 -1.16 -4.56
C ASP A 66 1.38 -0.21 -3.41
N ILE A 67 2.28 0.74 -3.14
CA ILE A 67 2.08 1.76 -2.11
C ILE A 67 0.86 2.62 -2.43
N VAL A 68 0.72 3.08 -3.68
CA VAL A 68 -0.42 3.87 -4.14
C VAL A 68 -1.72 3.07 -4.00
N GLN A 69 -1.70 1.80 -4.35
CA GLN A 69 -2.87 0.93 -4.25
C GLN A 69 -3.33 0.77 -2.80
N GLU A 70 -2.40 0.53 -1.88
CA GLU A 70 -2.70 0.44 -0.44
C GLU A 70 -3.25 1.76 0.09
N ALA A 71 -2.66 2.87 -0.32
CA ALA A 71 -3.09 4.20 0.10
C ALA A 71 -4.51 4.52 -0.40
N ASN A 72 -4.81 4.18 -1.64
CA ASN A 72 -6.13 4.42 -2.22
C ASN A 72 -7.21 3.54 -1.56
N THR A 73 -6.88 2.32 -1.21
CA THR A 73 -7.77 1.44 -0.45
C THR A 73 -8.06 2.05 0.93
N ALA A 74 -7.03 2.56 1.60
CA ALA A 74 -7.19 3.24 2.89
C ALA A 74 -8.07 4.49 2.78
N LEU A 75 -7.92 5.26 1.71
CA LEU A 75 -8.75 6.43 1.43
C LEU A 75 -10.23 6.04 1.29
N MET A 76 -10.50 4.98 0.54
CA MET A 76 -11.87 4.49 0.34
C MET A 76 -12.50 4.02 1.66
N LEU A 77 -11.72 3.31 2.48
CA LEU A 77 -12.18 2.85 3.80
C LEU A 77 -12.39 4.04 4.75
N ALA A 78 -11.52 5.05 4.70
CA ALA A 78 -11.70 6.27 5.48
C ALA A 78 -12.99 6.99 5.11
N ALA A 79 -13.35 7.02 3.83
CA ALA A 79 -14.58 7.64 3.36
C ALA A 79 -15.82 6.89 3.86
N ILE A 80 -15.76 5.57 3.96
CA ILE A 80 -16.85 4.76 4.52
C ILE A 80 -16.97 4.98 6.04
N GLU A 81 -15.85 5.10 6.74
CA GLU A 81 -15.76 5.29 8.18
C GLU A 81 -16.17 6.70 8.62
N TYR A 82 -16.00 7.68 7.74
CA TYR A 82 -16.17 9.10 8.09
C TYR A 82 -17.61 9.41 8.53
N ASP A 83 -17.75 9.93 9.75
CA ASP A 83 -19.03 10.31 10.35
C ASP A 83 -19.05 11.77 10.85
N GLY A 84 -17.98 12.52 10.57
CA GLY A 84 -17.86 13.91 11.01
C GLY A 84 -17.28 14.08 12.41
N SER A 85 -16.99 12.99 13.14
CA SER A 85 -16.46 13.06 14.51
C SER A 85 -15.01 13.54 14.58
N GLU A 86 -14.28 13.42 13.47
CA GLU A 86 -12.91 13.94 13.35
C GLU A 86 -12.70 14.61 12.00
N ALA A 87 -11.65 15.41 11.88
CA ALA A 87 -11.33 16.09 10.63
C ALA A 87 -10.99 15.09 9.52
N TRP A 88 -11.54 15.31 8.34
CA TRP A 88 -11.34 14.44 7.17
C TRP A 88 -9.87 14.25 6.82
N ASP A 89 -9.12 15.35 6.71
CA ASP A 89 -7.71 15.27 6.32
C ASP A 89 -6.88 14.47 7.32
N GLY A 90 -7.13 14.65 8.61
CA GLY A 90 -6.46 13.90 9.68
C GLY A 90 -6.78 12.41 9.64
N LEU A 91 -8.04 12.07 9.39
CA LEU A 91 -8.47 10.67 9.25
C LEU A 91 -7.79 10.01 8.06
N VAL A 92 -7.78 10.67 6.91
CA VAL A 92 -7.14 10.16 5.69
C VAL A 92 -5.64 9.96 5.90
N GLU A 93 -4.95 10.95 6.44
CA GLU A 93 -3.52 10.87 6.70
C GLU A 93 -3.17 9.71 7.63
N ARG A 94 -3.93 9.55 8.71
CA ARG A 94 -3.71 8.46 9.66
C ARG A 94 -3.93 7.09 9.02
N ARG A 95 -5.04 6.91 8.31
CA ARG A 95 -5.38 5.64 7.68
C ARG A 95 -4.42 5.26 6.57
N VAL A 96 -4.02 6.23 5.75
CA VAL A 96 -3.04 6.01 4.69
C VAL A 96 -1.69 5.61 5.28
N ARG A 97 -1.23 6.32 6.30
CA ARG A 97 0.05 6.02 6.95
C ARG A 97 0.03 4.62 7.57
N GLU A 98 -1.01 4.29 8.31
CA GLU A 98 -1.16 2.97 8.93
C GLU A 98 -1.13 1.85 7.88
N ALA A 99 -1.87 2.03 6.79
CA ALA A 99 -1.96 1.02 5.72
C ALA A 99 -0.62 0.81 5.01
N VAL A 100 0.06 1.89 4.67
CA VAL A 100 1.35 1.81 3.97
C VAL A 100 2.43 1.21 4.88
N GLU A 101 2.49 1.63 6.13
CA GLU A 101 3.47 1.09 7.08
C GLU A 101 3.22 -0.39 7.36
N LEU A 102 1.95 -0.80 7.47
CA LEU A 102 1.60 -2.21 7.63
C LEU A 102 2.04 -3.04 6.41
N ALA A 103 1.79 -2.53 5.21
CA ALA A 103 2.20 -3.20 3.97
C ALA A 103 3.73 -3.35 3.88
N LEU A 104 4.47 -2.32 4.31
CA LEU A 104 5.94 -2.37 4.36
C LEU A 104 6.43 -3.39 5.37
N GLU A 105 5.81 -3.48 6.54
CA GLU A 105 6.15 -4.47 7.57
C GLU A 105 5.87 -5.90 7.09
N GLU A 106 4.75 -6.12 6.42
CA GLU A 106 4.39 -7.41 5.85
C GLU A 106 5.40 -7.85 4.79
N GLN A 107 5.80 -6.91 3.92
CA GLN A 107 6.82 -7.18 2.90
C GLN A 107 8.16 -7.55 3.53
N LYS A 108 8.56 -6.86 4.57
CA LYS A 108 9.79 -7.14 5.30
C LYS A 108 9.74 -8.52 5.96
N ALA A 109 8.62 -8.87 6.58
CA ALA A 109 8.43 -10.17 7.21
C ALA A 109 8.48 -11.30 6.17
N GLU A 110 7.85 -11.11 5.00
CA GLU A 110 7.90 -12.07 3.90
C GLU A 110 9.33 -12.26 3.38
N ALA A 111 10.08 -11.18 3.20
CA ALA A 111 11.47 -11.24 2.76
C ALA A 111 12.34 -11.99 3.76
N GLU A 112 12.17 -11.74 5.05
CA GLU A 112 12.91 -12.44 6.11
C GLU A 112 12.54 -13.93 6.15
N MET A 113 11.29 -14.26 5.95
CA MET A 113 10.83 -15.65 5.89
C MET A 113 11.41 -16.37 4.67
N GLU A 114 11.42 -15.74 3.50
CA GLU A 114 12.01 -16.29 2.29
C GLU A 114 13.51 -16.56 2.47
N GLU A 115 14.25 -15.63 3.07
CA GLU A 115 15.67 -15.81 3.40
C GLU A 115 15.88 -16.99 4.34
N THR A 116 15.07 -17.09 5.38
CA THR A 116 15.15 -18.18 6.34
C THR A 116 14.88 -19.53 5.69
N MET A 117 13.85 -19.61 4.84
CA MET A 117 13.51 -20.82 4.10
C MET A 117 14.60 -21.20 3.11
N ALA A 118 15.16 -20.22 2.37
CA ALA A 118 16.27 -20.46 1.45
C ALA A 118 17.50 -21.00 2.19
N ALA A 119 17.82 -20.44 3.35
CA ALA A 119 18.92 -20.92 4.18
C ALA A 119 18.68 -22.35 4.65
N ARG A 120 17.46 -22.71 5.06
CA ARG A 120 17.09 -24.07 5.46
C ARG A 120 17.22 -25.06 4.30
N VAL A 121 16.78 -24.67 3.10
CA VAL A 121 16.90 -25.50 1.90
C VAL A 121 18.36 -25.74 1.59
N ASN A 122 19.21 -24.73 1.67
CA ASN A 122 20.64 -24.87 1.43
C ASN A 122 21.31 -25.84 2.41
N VAL A 123 20.95 -25.75 3.70
CA VAL A 123 21.46 -26.67 4.72
C VAL A 123 21.03 -28.11 4.41
N LEU A 124 19.76 -28.32 4.07
CA LEU A 124 19.25 -29.64 3.70
C LEU A 124 19.95 -30.22 2.49
N GLN A 125 20.19 -29.42 1.47
CA GLN A 125 20.93 -29.84 0.28
C GLN A 125 22.37 -30.24 0.61
N THR A 126 23.04 -29.46 1.45
CA THR A 126 24.40 -29.75 1.89
C THR A 126 24.45 -31.09 2.65
N VAL A 127 23.54 -31.29 3.59
CA VAL A 127 23.44 -32.53 4.36
C VAL A 127 23.18 -33.73 3.43
N SER A 128 22.26 -33.59 2.49
CA SER A 128 21.95 -34.64 1.50
C SER A 128 23.18 -35.01 0.67
N GLN A 129 23.95 -34.03 0.24
CA GLN A 129 25.19 -34.25 -0.53
C GLN A 129 26.25 -34.97 0.31
N MET A 130 26.38 -34.60 1.58
CA MET A 130 27.32 -35.24 2.48
C MET A 130 26.92 -36.70 2.75
N MET A 131 25.65 -36.97 2.95
CA MET A 131 25.12 -38.33 3.14
C MET A 131 25.31 -39.18 1.90
N ALA A 132 25.08 -38.62 0.71
CA ALA A 132 25.29 -39.30 -0.55
C ALA A 132 26.77 -39.71 -0.73
N LYS A 133 27.69 -38.83 -0.36
CA LYS A 133 29.14 -39.12 -0.37
C LYS A 133 29.49 -40.27 0.59
N GLU A 134 28.97 -40.25 1.77
CA GLU A 134 29.19 -41.30 2.77
C GLU A 134 28.68 -42.68 2.28
N LEU A 135 27.46 -42.70 1.75
CA LEU A 135 26.85 -43.89 1.19
C LEU A 135 27.64 -44.41 -0.02
N GLY A 136 28.12 -43.53 -0.87
CA GLY A 136 28.99 -43.89 -1.99
C GLY A 136 30.32 -44.54 -1.56
N ARG A 137 30.88 -44.11 -0.43
CA ARG A 137 32.10 -44.71 0.12
C ARG A 137 31.84 -46.06 0.69
N GLU A 138 30.67 -46.23 1.40
CA GLU A 138 30.30 -47.53 1.97
C GLU A 138 29.94 -48.56 0.92
N ALA A 139 29.46 -48.13 -0.24
CA ALA A 139 29.09 -48.98 -1.36
C ALA A 139 30.30 -49.57 -2.09
N THR A 140 31.49 -49.02 -1.89
CA THR A 140 32.73 -49.52 -2.46
C THR A 140 33.49 -50.36 -1.48
#